data_20a4ebc07fe145435909cbd322cef323
#
_entry.id   20a4ebc07fe145435909cbd322cef323
#
_cell.length_a   1.000
_cell.length_b   1.000
_cell.length_c   1.000
_cell.angle_alpha   90.00
_cell.angle_beta   90.00
_cell.angle_gamma   90.00
#
_symmetry.space_group_name_H-M   'P 1'
#
loop_
_entity.id
_entity.type
_entity.pdbx_description
1 polymer ?
#
loop_
_entity_poly.entity_id
_entity_poly.type
_entity_poly.pdbx_seq_one_letter_code
_entity_poly.pdbx_strand_id
1 'polypeptide(L)'
;VIENEEKQMIYNVFDFGDSTAKDVMIPRIDMTFIDINFSYDELMAVFSEDMHTRFPVYEDNTDNVIGIINMKDLLVYPKDKPFSIRNILRKPYFTYEYKATADLMIEMRKASVNLAIVLDEYGATAGLVTLEDLLEEIVGEIRDEYDEDEVEDIKEIQPEREYVVQGSAKLDDINEALHINLKSEDYDSIGGYI
;
A
#
# COMPACT_ATOMS: atom_id res chain seq x y z
N VAL A 1 21.77 -23.94 -7.19
CA VAL A 1 21.32 -23.00 -8.23
C VAL A 1 20.29 -22.12 -7.54
N ILE A 2 20.54 -20.82 -7.44
CA ILE A 2 19.58 -19.84 -6.88
C ILE A 2 18.48 -19.69 -7.94
N GLU A 3 17.22 -19.85 -7.55
CA GLU A 3 16.07 -19.67 -8.42
C GLU A 3 15.88 -18.18 -8.80
N ASN A 4 15.13 -17.89 -9.86
CA ASN A 4 14.98 -16.50 -10.34
C ASN A 4 14.33 -15.58 -9.29
N GLU A 5 13.34 -16.09 -8.56
CA GLU A 5 12.67 -15.36 -7.48
C GLU A 5 13.64 -15.03 -6.32
N GLU A 6 14.50 -15.99 -5.92
CA GLU A 6 15.53 -15.73 -4.90
C GLU A 6 16.51 -14.64 -5.33
N LYS A 7 16.89 -14.60 -6.62
CA LYS A 7 17.74 -13.53 -7.14
C LYS A 7 17.04 -12.18 -7.10
N GLN A 8 15.76 -12.15 -7.48
CA GLN A 8 14.97 -10.91 -7.45
C GLN A 8 14.88 -10.36 -6.02
N MET A 9 14.57 -11.20 -5.03
CA MET A 9 14.57 -10.78 -3.62
C MET A 9 15.92 -10.18 -3.19
N ILE A 10 17.05 -10.72 -3.65
CA ILE A 10 18.37 -10.19 -3.34
C ILE A 10 18.53 -8.78 -3.95
N TYR A 11 18.12 -8.55 -5.19
CA TYR A 11 18.14 -7.22 -5.79
C TYR A 11 17.21 -6.26 -5.06
N ASN A 12 16.00 -6.67 -4.76
CA ASN A 12 15.03 -5.87 -4.02
C ASN A 12 15.58 -5.42 -2.64
N VAL A 13 16.35 -6.26 -1.95
CA VAL A 13 17.01 -5.88 -0.68
C VAL A 13 18.00 -4.74 -0.86
N PHE A 14 18.74 -4.71 -1.97
CA PHE A 14 19.67 -3.60 -2.25
C PHE A 14 18.88 -2.33 -2.56
N ASP A 15 17.88 -2.40 -3.43
CA ASP A 15 17.05 -1.24 -3.80
C ASP A 15 16.29 -0.70 -2.58
N PHE A 16 15.76 -1.59 -1.73
CA PHE A 16 15.13 -1.22 -0.45
C PHE A 16 16.09 -0.47 0.48
N GLY A 17 17.40 -0.82 0.46
CA GLY A 17 18.40 -0.12 1.25
C GLY A 17 18.63 1.33 0.84
N ASP A 18 18.38 1.66 -0.42
CA ASP A 18 18.58 3.00 -1.00
C ASP A 18 17.27 3.82 -1.07
N SER A 19 16.12 3.20 -0.81
CA SER A 19 14.80 3.84 -0.87
C SER A 19 14.46 4.63 0.40
N THR A 20 13.52 5.55 0.29
CA THR A 20 12.98 6.36 1.38
C THR A 20 11.48 6.12 1.58
N ALA A 21 10.92 6.58 2.70
CA ALA A 21 9.49 6.49 2.98
C ALA A 21 8.63 7.09 1.85
N LYS A 22 9.12 8.14 1.20
CA LYS A 22 8.46 8.79 0.07
C LYS A 22 8.27 7.87 -1.13
N ASP A 23 9.24 6.99 -1.37
CA ASP A 23 9.25 6.09 -2.55
C ASP A 23 8.24 4.95 -2.40
N VAL A 24 7.91 4.56 -1.16
CA VAL A 24 7.07 3.40 -0.84
C VAL A 24 5.74 3.76 -0.17
N MET A 25 5.53 5.04 0.19
CA MET A 25 4.31 5.46 0.87
C MET A 25 3.08 5.42 -0.04
N ILE A 26 1.93 5.13 0.54
CA ILE A 26 0.64 5.48 -0.03
C ILE A 26 0.51 7.00 0.07
N PRO A 27 0.43 7.73 -1.05
CA PRO A 27 0.36 9.19 -1.04
C PRO A 27 -0.97 9.66 -0.44
N ARG A 28 -0.98 10.87 0.13
CA ARG A 28 -2.14 11.46 0.80
C ARG A 28 -3.43 11.41 -0.02
N ILE A 29 -3.34 11.59 -1.33
CA ILE A 29 -4.50 11.60 -2.23
C ILE A 29 -5.23 10.25 -2.27
N ASP A 30 -4.50 9.16 -2.00
CA ASP A 30 -5.02 7.79 -2.02
C ASP A 30 -5.33 7.26 -0.61
N MET A 31 -5.14 8.11 0.42
CA MET A 31 -5.43 7.73 1.82
C MET A 31 -6.90 7.93 2.15
N THR A 32 -7.47 6.96 2.84
CA THR A 32 -8.77 7.08 3.49
C THR A 32 -8.61 7.51 4.94
N PHE A 33 -9.24 8.62 5.31
CA PHE A 33 -9.18 9.21 6.64
C PHE A 33 -10.54 9.09 7.34
N ILE A 34 -10.50 8.98 8.67
CA ILE A 34 -11.68 9.00 9.54
C ILE A 34 -11.71 10.31 10.33
N ASP A 35 -12.84 11.02 10.28
CA ASP A 35 -13.07 12.15 11.17
C ASP A 35 -13.34 11.65 12.60
N ILE A 36 -12.71 12.28 13.59
CA ILE A 36 -12.86 11.93 15.01
C ILE A 36 -14.32 11.96 15.49
N ASN A 37 -15.17 12.74 14.81
CA ASN A 37 -16.57 12.94 15.15
C ASN A 37 -17.52 11.97 14.43
N PHE A 38 -17.02 11.08 13.58
CA PHE A 38 -17.88 10.09 12.91
C PHE A 38 -18.66 9.25 13.91
N SER A 39 -19.92 9.03 13.62
CA SER A 39 -20.77 8.03 14.27
C SER A 39 -20.32 6.61 13.91
N TYR A 40 -20.87 5.63 14.60
CA TYR A 40 -20.64 4.22 14.25
C TYR A 40 -21.06 3.89 12.81
N ASP A 41 -22.21 4.40 12.37
CA ASP A 41 -22.74 4.12 11.04
C ASP A 41 -21.90 4.76 9.93
N GLU A 42 -21.41 5.99 10.15
CA GLU A 42 -20.49 6.67 9.22
C GLU A 42 -19.16 5.92 9.12
N LEU A 43 -18.60 5.47 10.24
CA LEU A 43 -17.38 4.65 10.23
C LEU A 43 -17.58 3.34 9.48
N MET A 44 -18.71 2.67 9.69
CA MET A 44 -19.03 1.41 9.01
C MET A 44 -19.26 1.62 7.51
N ALA A 45 -19.79 2.76 7.07
CA ALA A 45 -19.94 3.10 5.67
C ALA A 45 -18.56 3.18 4.99
N VAL A 46 -17.62 3.91 5.59
CA VAL A 46 -16.23 4.00 5.07
C VAL A 46 -15.58 2.62 5.02
N PHE A 47 -15.71 1.83 6.09
CA PHE A 47 -15.15 0.47 6.12
C PHE A 47 -15.73 -0.46 5.06
N SER A 48 -16.99 -0.25 4.67
CA SER A 48 -17.64 -1.06 3.62
C SER A 48 -17.12 -0.73 2.22
N GLU A 49 -16.61 0.47 2.02
CA GLU A 49 -15.98 0.91 0.76
C GLU A 49 -14.52 0.47 0.69
N ASP A 50 -13.77 0.78 1.76
CA ASP A 50 -12.33 0.51 1.87
C ASP A 50 -12.08 -0.47 3.02
N MET A 51 -12.00 -1.75 2.74
CA MET A 51 -11.91 -2.82 3.74
C MET A 51 -10.54 -2.90 4.45
N HIS A 52 -9.89 -1.76 4.69
CA HIS A 52 -8.63 -1.71 5.41
C HIS A 52 -8.78 -2.03 6.89
N THR A 53 -7.78 -2.67 7.47
CA THR A 53 -7.76 -3.01 8.90
C THR A 53 -7.53 -1.78 9.78
N ARG A 54 -6.81 -0.75 9.29
CA ARG A 54 -6.41 0.44 10.06
C ARG A 54 -6.66 1.70 9.27
N PHE A 55 -7.13 2.73 9.97
CA PHE A 55 -7.38 4.05 9.38
C PHE A 55 -6.76 5.15 10.24
N PRO A 56 -6.11 6.14 9.61
CA PRO A 56 -5.73 7.37 10.28
C PRO A 56 -6.98 8.18 10.65
N VAL A 57 -6.96 8.73 11.87
CA VAL A 57 -8.03 9.59 12.40
C VAL A 57 -7.53 11.01 12.50
N TYR A 58 -8.28 11.94 11.96
CA TYR A 58 -7.96 13.36 12.02
C TYR A 58 -8.98 14.15 12.86
N GLU A 59 -8.55 15.33 13.30
CA GLU A 59 -9.39 16.36 13.93
C GLU A 59 -9.19 17.67 13.19
N ASP A 60 -10.26 18.34 12.82
CA ASP A 60 -10.35 19.57 12.04
C ASP A 60 -9.96 19.41 10.56
N ASN A 61 -8.78 18.89 10.25
CA ASN A 61 -8.32 18.67 8.88
C ASN A 61 -7.33 17.48 8.81
N THR A 62 -7.11 16.95 7.61
CA THR A 62 -6.30 15.74 7.37
C THR A 62 -4.79 15.94 7.59
N ASP A 63 -4.30 17.16 7.81
CA ASP A 63 -2.94 17.41 8.29
C ASP A 63 -2.79 17.17 9.78
N ASN A 64 -3.90 17.23 10.53
CA ASN A 64 -3.94 17.00 11.97
C ASN A 64 -4.37 15.56 12.29
N VAL A 65 -3.53 14.58 11.97
CA VAL A 65 -3.76 13.19 12.34
C VAL A 65 -3.48 13.01 13.84
N ILE A 66 -4.53 12.71 14.60
CA ILE A 66 -4.47 12.59 16.07
C ILE A 66 -4.35 11.14 16.55
N GLY A 67 -4.56 10.17 15.67
CA GLY A 67 -4.48 8.76 16.03
C GLY A 67 -4.75 7.82 14.86
N ILE A 68 -4.72 6.54 15.20
CA ILE A 68 -5.06 5.43 14.31
C ILE A 68 -6.14 4.60 14.99
N ILE A 69 -7.14 4.15 14.25
CA ILE A 69 -8.07 3.11 14.72
C ILE A 69 -7.77 1.79 14.04
N ASN A 70 -8.01 0.71 14.77
CA ASN A 70 -8.00 -0.64 14.22
C ASN A 70 -9.44 -1.16 14.22
N MET A 71 -9.95 -1.56 13.06
CA MET A 71 -11.33 -2.03 12.91
C MET A 71 -11.65 -3.25 13.77
N LYS A 72 -10.63 -4.04 14.14
CA LYS A 72 -10.79 -5.17 15.09
C LYS A 72 -11.22 -4.71 16.49
N ASP A 73 -10.89 -3.47 16.88
CA ASP A 73 -11.29 -2.93 18.19
C ASP A 73 -12.80 -2.70 18.28
N LEU A 74 -13.50 -2.55 17.14
CA LEU A 74 -14.97 -2.48 17.10
C LEU A 74 -15.63 -3.79 17.53
N LEU A 75 -15.00 -4.92 17.29
CA LEU A 75 -15.55 -6.24 17.65
C LEU A 75 -15.70 -6.42 19.17
N VAL A 76 -14.87 -5.72 19.92
CA VAL A 76 -14.84 -5.76 21.39
C VAL A 76 -15.41 -4.48 22.03
N TYR A 77 -15.97 -3.57 21.22
CA TYR A 77 -16.54 -2.34 21.74
C TYR A 77 -17.76 -2.62 22.62
N PRO A 78 -17.85 -2.05 23.82
CA PRO A 78 -18.97 -2.30 24.73
C PRO A 78 -20.30 -1.81 24.16
N LYS A 79 -21.27 -2.69 23.98
CA LYS A 79 -22.60 -2.37 23.41
C LYS A 79 -23.46 -1.48 24.29
N ASP A 80 -23.15 -1.41 25.58
CA ASP A 80 -23.86 -0.63 26.62
C ASP A 80 -23.32 0.82 26.73
N LYS A 81 -22.27 1.16 25.99
CA LYS A 81 -21.67 2.50 26.00
C LYS A 81 -21.98 3.26 24.72
N PRO A 82 -22.17 4.59 24.79
CA PRO A 82 -22.23 5.41 23.61
C PRO A 82 -20.95 5.26 22.77
N PHE A 83 -21.12 5.11 21.46
CA PHE A 83 -19.98 5.00 20.55
C PHE A 83 -19.19 6.31 20.50
N SER A 84 -17.87 6.20 20.55
CA SER A 84 -16.96 7.30 20.30
C SER A 84 -15.63 6.76 19.78
N ILE A 85 -15.15 7.29 18.67
CA ILE A 85 -13.85 6.94 18.10
C ILE A 85 -12.72 7.20 19.09
N ARG A 86 -12.83 8.23 19.96
CA ARG A 86 -11.84 8.54 21.01
C ARG A 86 -11.57 7.36 21.93
N ASN A 87 -12.54 6.48 22.15
CA ASN A 87 -12.40 5.32 23.05
C ASN A 87 -11.57 4.17 22.45
N ILE A 88 -11.40 4.16 21.12
CA ILE A 88 -10.61 3.14 20.39
C ILE A 88 -9.39 3.75 19.68
N LEU A 89 -9.16 5.04 19.91
CA LEU A 89 -8.06 5.77 19.28
C LEU A 89 -6.71 5.30 19.85
N ARG A 90 -5.80 4.93 18.97
CA ARG A 90 -4.42 4.55 19.30
C ARG A 90 -3.47 5.67 18.94
N LYS A 91 -2.36 5.78 19.67
CA LYS A 91 -1.34 6.79 19.40
C LYS A 91 -0.78 6.62 17.99
N PRO A 92 -0.69 7.68 17.17
CA PRO A 92 -0.09 7.62 15.86
C PRO A 92 1.43 7.52 15.97
N TYR A 93 2.05 6.87 14.99
CA TYR A 93 3.50 6.89 14.78
C TYR A 93 3.78 7.77 13.57
N PHE A 94 4.69 8.74 13.72
CA PHE A 94 5.08 9.66 12.67
C PHE A 94 6.49 9.39 12.18
N THR A 95 6.69 9.57 10.88
CA THR A 95 7.98 9.57 10.22
C THR A 95 8.03 10.70 9.18
N TYR A 96 9.12 10.82 8.41
CA TYR A 96 9.31 11.87 7.42
C TYR A 96 9.60 11.26 6.06
N GLU A 97 9.30 12.01 4.98
CA GLU A 97 9.43 11.56 3.59
C GLU A 97 10.81 10.95 3.28
N TYR A 98 11.88 11.55 3.77
CA TYR A 98 13.26 11.13 3.49
C TYR A 98 13.84 10.13 4.50
N LYS A 99 13.00 9.52 5.32
CA LYS A 99 13.43 8.44 6.20
C LYS A 99 13.78 7.21 5.38
N ALA A 100 14.99 6.67 5.55
CA ALA A 100 15.39 5.43 4.89
C ALA A 100 14.44 4.27 5.25
N THR A 101 13.97 3.52 4.27
CA THR A 101 12.99 2.43 4.44
C THR A 101 13.50 1.36 5.40
N ALA A 102 14.78 0.99 5.31
CA ALA A 102 15.40 0.02 6.21
C ALA A 102 15.35 0.46 7.68
N ASP A 103 15.67 1.73 7.95
CA ASP A 103 15.61 2.29 9.30
C ASP A 103 14.16 2.38 9.80
N LEU A 104 13.24 2.84 8.94
CA LEU A 104 11.82 2.94 9.26
C LEU A 104 11.25 1.56 9.65
N MET A 105 11.54 0.52 8.89
CA MET A 105 11.11 -0.83 9.18
C MET A 105 11.61 -1.32 10.55
N ILE A 106 12.88 -1.07 10.87
CA ILE A 106 13.46 -1.44 12.16
C ILE A 106 12.78 -0.69 13.31
N GLU A 107 12.53 0.61 13.12
CA GLU A 107 11.89 1.45 14.14
C GLU A 107 10.44 1.05 14.36
N MET A 108 9.66 0.82 13.30
CA MET A 108 8.27 0.35 13.38
C MET A 108 8.17 -0.99 14.11
N ARG A 109 9.06 -1.95 13.80
CA ARG A 109 9.13 -3.23 14.51
C ARG A 109 9.45 -3.06 16.00
N LYS A 110 10.44 -2.23 16.35
CA LYS A 110 10.79 -1.95 17.75
C LYS A 110 9.65 -1.27 18.51
N ALA A 111 8.92 -0.38 17.86
CA ALA A 111 7.76 0.31 18.42
C ALA A 111 6.49 -0.57 18.44
N SER A 112 6.50 -1.73 17.79
CA SER A 112 5.34 -2.62 17.61
C SER A 112 4.17 -1.89 16.93
N VAL A 113 4.47 -1.07 15.93
CA VAL A 113 3.48 -0.35 15.10
C VAL A 113 3.50 -0.89 13.68
N ASN A 114 2.33 -0.98 13.07
CA ASN A 114 2.14 -1.51 11.72
C ASN A 114 1.84 -0.42 10.69
N LEU A 115 1.58 0.81 11.14
CA LEU A 115 1.27 1.94 10.28
C LEU A 115 1.98 3.19 10.80
N ALA A 116 2.67 3.90 9.91
CA ALA A 116 3.34 5.17 10.17
C ALA A 116 2.74 6.25 9.26
N ILE A 117 2.45 7.42 9.83
CA ILE A 117 2.08 8.62 9.08
C ILE A 117 3.35 9.32 8.62
N VAL A 118 3.45 9.59 7.33
CA VAL A 118 4.58 10.28 6.73
C VAL A 118 4.28 11.78 6.67
N LEU A 119 5.19 12.58 7.21
CA LEU A 119 5.09 14.04 7.20
C LEU A 119 6.08 14.62 6.19
N ASP A 120 5.66 15.70 5.54
CA ASP A 120 6.53 16.53 4.71
C ASP A 120 7.41 17.48 5.56
N GLU A 121 8.20 18.33 4.92
CA GLU A 121 9.09 19.31 5.56
C GLU A 121 8.35 20.42 6.35
N TYR A 122 7.06 20.58 6.11
CA TYR A 122 6.20 21.54 6.81
C TYR A 122 5.41 20.91 7.97
N GLY A 123 5.51 19.58 8.13
CA GLY A 123 4.78 18.81 9.13
C GLY A 123 3.35 18.47 8.70
N ALA A 124 2.99 18.68 7.43
CA ALA A 124 1.71 18.23 6.88
C ALA A 124 1.77 16.74 6.52
N THR A 125 0.62 16.09 6.49
CA THR A 125 0.51 14.68 6.10
C THR A 125 0.81 14.53 4.60
N ALA A 126 1.90 13.86 4.27
CA ALA A 126 2.30 13.52 2.90
C ALA A 126 1.76 12.17 2.44
N GLY A 127 1.67 11.20 3.37
CA GLY A 127 1.24 9.85 3.07
C GLY A 127 1.20 8.96 4.31
N LEU A 128 1.11 7.67 4.10
CA LEU A 128 1.30 6.65 5.13
C LEU A 128 2.12 5.48 4.58
N VAL A 129 2.77 4.76 5.48
CA VAL A 129 3.50 3.51 5.17
C VAL A 129 3.03 2.44 6.14
N THR A 130 2.75 1.25 5.63
CA THR A 130 2.51 0.08 6.47
C THR A 130 3.74 -0.81 6.54
N LEU A 131 3.80 -1.67 7.56
CA LEU A 131 4.88 -2.65 7.67
C LEU A 131 4.77 -3.71 6.55
N GLU A 132 3.55 -3.98 6.13
CA GLU A 132 3.23 -4.86 5.02
C GLU A 132 3.82 -4.33 3.72
N ASP A 133 3.63 -3.04 3.38
CA ASP A 133 4.20 -2.40 2.17
C ASP A 133 5.74 -2.47 2.18
N LEU A 134 6.38 -2.19 3.33
CA LEU A 134 7.83 -2.28 3.46
C LEU A 134 8.36 -3.71 3.23
N LEU A 135 7.61 -4.73 3.63
CA LEU A 135 7.96 -6.13 3.39
C LEU A 135 7.75 -6.51 1.92
N GLU A 136 6.71 -6.00 1.31
CA GLU A 136 6.38 -6.25 -0.10
C GLU A 136 7.49 -5.73 -1.03
N GLU A 137 8.10 -4.58 -0.73
CA GLU A 137 9.27 -4.07 -1.45
C GLU A 137 10.45 -5.07 -1.49
N ILE A 138 10.59 -5.92 -0.48
CA ILE A 138 11.65 -6.93 -0.41
C ILE A 138 11.23 -8.24 -1.07
N VAL A 139 10.03 -8.72 -0.75
CA VAL A 139 9.55 -10.05 -1.13
C VAL A 139 8.95 -10.05 -2.53
N GLY A 140 8.46 -8.88 -3.01
CA GLY A 140 7.58 -8.76 -4.16
C GLY A 140 6.12 -9.02 -3.78
N GLU A 141 5.22 -8.93 -4.73
CA GLU A 141 3.79 -9.17 -4.49
C GLU A 141 3.54 -10.53 -3.84
N ILE A 142 3.00 -10.50 -2.63
CA ILE A 142 2.56 -11.71 -1.93
C ILE A 142 1.13 -11.96 -2.40
N ARG A 143 0.93 -12.93 -3.28
CA ARG A 143 -0.41 -13.34 -3.72
C ARG A 143 -1.20 -13.85 -2.53
N ASP A 144 -2.39 -13.30 -2.31
CA ASP A 144 -3.33 -13.79 -1.30
C ASP A 144 -4.06 -15.05 -1.83
N GLU A 145 -4.53 -15.90 -0.92
CA GLU A 145 -5.30 -17.11 -1.25
C GLU A 145 -6.60 -16.79 -2.03
N TYR A 146 -7.00 -15.52 -2.08
CA TYR A 146 -8.19 -15.00 -2.78
C TYR A 146 -7.89 -14.34 -4.13
N ASP A 147 -6.62 -14.24 -4.55
CA ASP A 147 -6.20 -13.62 -5.81
C ASP A 147 -6.40 -14.54 -7.04
N GLU A 148 -7.22 -15.58 -6.91
CA GLU A 148 -7.56 -16.48 -8.04
C GLU A 148 -8.29 -15.76 -9.20
N ASP A 149 -8.73 -14.51 -9.01
CA ASP A 149 -9.46 -13.70 -10.00
C ASP A 149 -8.66 -12.50 -10.55
N GLU A 150 -7.38 -12.31 -10.20
CA GLU A 150 -6.55 -11.33 -10.92
C GLU A 150 -6.36 -11.82 -12.35
N VAL A 151 -6.96 -11.08 -13.25
CA VAL A 151 -6.87 -11.29 -14.69
C VAL A 151 -5.39 -11.23 -15.06
N GLU A 152 -4.81 -12.35 -15.48
CA GLU A 152 -3.45 -12.38 -16.01
C GLU A 152 -3.28 -11.20 -16.97
N ASP A 153 -2.30 -10.32 -16.72
CA ASP A 153 -2.01 -9.15 -17.54
C ASP A 153 -1.86 -9.51 -19.02
N ILE A 154 -1.51 -10.78 -19.30
CA ILE A 154 -1.37 -11.36 -20.63
C ILE A 154 -2.10 -12.71 -20.62
N LYS A 155 -3.25 -12.78 -21.28
CA LYS A 155 -4.04 -14.01 -21.43
C LYS A 155 -3.98 -14.53 -22.85
N GLU A 156 -3.49 -15.74 -23.01
CA GLU A 156 -3.50 -16.42 -24.32
C GLU A 156 -4.92 -16.92 -24.65
N ILE A 157 -5.47 -16.44 -25.77
CA ILE A 157 -6.80 -16.84 -26.28
C ILE A 157 -6.66 -17.97 -27.31
N GLN A 158 -5.68 -17.85 -28.20
CA GLN A 158 -5.33 -18.91 -29.15
C GLN A 158 -3.80 -19.13 -29.14
N PRO A 159 -3.34 -20.37 -29.03
CA PRO A 159 -1.92 -20.69 -28.94
C PRO A 159 -1.10 -19.99 -30.04
N GLU A 160 -0.13 -19.19 -29.59
CA GLU A 160 0.83 -18.43 -30.43
C GLU A 160 0.20 -17.47 -31.46
N ARG A 161 -1.10 -17.10 -31.29
CA ARG A 161 -1.80 -16.26 -32.30
C ARG A 161 -2.57 -15.08 -31.74
N GLU A 162 -3.23 -15.25 -30.61
CA GLU A 162 -4.13 -14.23 -30.09
C GLU A 162 -4.00 -14.16 -28.58
N TYR A 163 -3.71 -12.96 -28.09
CA TYR A 163 -3.54 -12.64 -26.68
C TYR A 163 -4.42 -11.45 -26.31
N VAL A 164 -5.00 -11.48 -25.14
CA VAL A 164 -5.61 -10.32 -24.50
C VAL A 164 -4.63 -9.81 -23.47
N VAL A 165 -4.26 -8.53 -23.59
CA VAL A 165 -3.28 -7.87 -22.73
C VAL A 165 -3.94 -6.68 -22.07
N GLN A 166 -3.76 -6.51 -20.75
CA GLN A 166 -4.21 -5.32 -20.05
C GLN A 166 -3.41 -4.09 -20.50
N GLY A 167 -4.07 -2.92 -20.57
CA GLY A 167 -3.42 -1.68 -21.01
C GLY A 167 -2.30 -1.21 -20.05
N SER A 168 -2.34 -1.64 -18.79
CA SER A 168 -1.32 -1.40 -17.77
C SER A 168 -0.09 -2.30 -17.87
N ALA A 169 -0.17 -3.42 -18.61
CA ALA A 169 0.93 -4.36 -18.73
C ALA A 169 2.20 -3.69 -19.30
N LYS A 170 3.33 -3.98 -18.67
CA LYS A 170 4.61 -3.39 -19.08
C LYS A 170 5.10 -3.98 -20.40
N LEU A 171 5.72 -3.14 -21.22
CA LEU A 171 6.27 -3.57 -22.53
C LEU A 171 7.33 -4.68 -22.38
N ASP A 172 8.11 -4.65 -21.31
CA ASP A 172 9.15 -5.66 -21.05
C ASP A 172 8.53 -7.03 -20.75
N ASP A 173 7.47 -7.10 -19.94
CA ASP A 173 6.77 -8.33 -19.59
C ASP A 173 6.09 -8.94 -20.84
N ILE A 174 5.50 -8.09 -21.68
CA ILE A 174 4.91 -8.50 -22.97
C ILE A 174 5.98 -9.02 -23.93
N ASN A 175 7.12 -8.35 -24.01
CA ASN A 175 8.24 -8.76 -24.85
C ASN A 175 8.76 -10.14 -24.45
N GLU A 176 8.88 -10.40 -23.16
CA GLU A 176 9.33 -11.69 -22.62
C GLU A 176 8.29 -12.79 -22.88
N ALA A 177 7.02 -12.53 -22.55
CA ALA A 177 5.94 -13.52 -22.67
C ALA A 177 5.63 -13.90 -24.11
N LEU A 178 5.65 -12.94 -25.04
CA LEU A 178 5.28 -13.14 -26.43
C LEU A 178 6.48 -13.32 -27.37
N HIS A 179 7.70 -13.24 -26.85
CA HIS A 179 8.95 -13.30 -27.63
C HIS A 179 9.01 -12.28 -28.77
N ILE A 180 8.49 -11.06 -28.51
CA ILE A 180 8.49 -9.91 -29.44
C ILE A 180 9.44 -8.82 -28.94
N ASN A 181 9.56 -7.72 -29.66
CA ASN A 181 10.47 -6.63 -29.31
C ASN A 181 9.79 -5.28 -29.55
N LEU A 182 8.83 -4.93 -28.68
CA LEU A 182 8.23 -3.60 -28.63
C LEU A 182 9.20 -2.67 -27.88
N LYS A 183 9.48 -1.51 -28.42
CA LYS A 183 10.34 -0.49 -27.79
C LYS A 183 9.68 0.87 -27.86
N SER A 184 9.69 1.57 -26.75
CA SER A 184 9.33 2.98 -26.64
C SER A 184 10.32 3.68 -25.73
N GLU A 185 10.66 4.94 -26.05
CA GLU A 185 11.43 5.82 -25.19
C GLU A 185 10.51 6.66 -24.26
N ASP A 186 9.22 6.71 -24.59
CA ASP A 186 8.24 7.59 -23.94
C ASP A 186 7.23 6.85 -23.06
N TYR A 187 7.06 5.52 -23.24
CA TYR A 187 6.00 4.75 -22.57
C TYR A 187 6.49 3.38 -22.10
N ASP A 188 6.15 3.03 -20.86
CA ASP A 188 6.52 1.76 -20.23
C ASP A 188 5.40 0.69 -20.34
N SER A 189 4.15 1.09 -20.65
CA SER A 189 2.99 0.21 -20.74
C SER A 189 2.44 0.10 -22.16
N ILE A 190 1.74 -1.01 -22.45
CA ILE A 190 1.12 -1.23 -23.77
C ILE A 190 0.01 -0.22 -24.05
N GLY A 191 -0.76 0.20 -23.06
CA GLY A 191 -1.81 1.20 -23.23
C GLY A 191 -1.27 2.60 -23.51
N GLY A 192 -0.04 2.91 -23.11
CA GLY A 192 0.65 4.13 -23.52
C GLY A 192 1.27 4.02 -24.91
N TYR A 193 1.64 2.79 -25.32
CA TYR A 193 2.30 2.52 -26.60
C TYR A 193 1.33 2.56 -27.80
N ILE A 194 0.03 2.20 -27.61
CA ILE A 194 -1.03 2.21 -28.63
C ILE A 194 -1.70 3.58 -28.70
#